data_71e6116532545b49e2671ca1d14903bc
#
_entry.id   71e6116532545b49e2671ca1d14903bc
#
_cell.length_a   1.000
_cell.length_b   1.000
_cell.length_c   1.000
_cell.angle_alpha   90.00
_cell.angle_beta   90.00
_cell.angle_gamma   90.00
#
_symmetry.space_group_name_H-M   'P 1'
#
loop_
_entity.id
_entity.type
_entity.pdbx_description
1 polymer ?
#
loop_
_entity_poly.entity_id
_entity_poly.type
_entity_poly.pdbx_seq_one_letter_code
_entity_poly.pdbx_strand_id
1 'polypeptide(L)'
;MRHGNIPISGNTAIPLPVSDRREKYCVAIFSVKEEALSLKPAWTCQVQDIALNVFLVLFCVAIFAGFIDSIAGGGGLITIPAMLIMGIPPLDTLGTNKLQSQFGSASATIAYARRGHVNLREQLPMAIMAMIGGELGAFTAAFVPSDLLRTIMPFLLIAIALYFAFKPQLSDIDSHRRITPFVFGLTAAPLVGFYDGVFGPGAGSFYMLAFVGLAGFGMLKATAHTKLLNLGSNFGGFVVFAAGGAVLWKLGIAMGIGQFVGAQIGSRFAMKNGAKIIRPLLVLSCLAMATKLLADASSAWSIATIWETIFPK
;
A
#
# COMPACT_ATOMS: atom_id res chain seq x y z
N MET A 1 -18.46 5.65 68.92
CA MET A 1 -17.68 6.90 68.86
C MET A 1 -16.31 6.60 68.30
N ARG A 2 -15.93 7.19 67.26
CA ARG A 2 -14.71 7.41 66.50
C ARG A 2 -14.86 6.98 65.02
N HIS A 3 -15.12 8.04 64.25
CA HIS A 3 -14.97 8.01 62.80
C HIS A 3 -13.49 7.81 62.45
N GLY A 4 -13.18 6.82 61.62
CA GLY A 4 -11.87 6.63 60.99
C GLY A 4 -11.96 6.94 59.51
N ASN A 5 -11.36 8.06 59.10
CA ASN A 5 -11.15 8.43 57.72
C ASN A 5 -10.20 7.46 57.05
N ILE A 6 -10.60 6.89 55.92
CA ILE A 6 -9.70 6.15 54.98
C ILE A 6 -9.25 7.14 53.90
N PRO A 7 -7.95 7.36 53.69
CA PRO A 7 -7.49 8.21 52.60
C PRO A 7 -7.53 7.45 51.27
N ILE A 8 -8.21 8.03 50.29
CA ILE A 8 -8.17 7.60 48.89
C ILE A 8 -6.88 8.22 48.30
N SER A 9 -5.88 7.39 48.13
CA SER A 9 -4.66 7.75 47.39
C SER A 9 -4.33 6.65 46.39
N GLY A 10 -4.10 7.03 45.16
CA GLY A 10 -3.47 6.12 44.18
C GLY A 10 -4.19 6.04 42.84
N ASN A 11 -4.04 7.08 42.07
CA ASN A 11 -4.33 7.09 40.62
C ASN A 11 -3.26 6.25 39.91
N THR A 12 -3.40 4.92 39.90
CA THR A 12 -2.63 4.03 39.02
C THR A 12 -3.50 3.73 37.81
N ALA A 13 -3.30 4.49 36.74
CA ALA A 13 -3.84 4.17 35.45
C ALA A 13 -3.21 2.83 34.98
N ILE A 14 -3.99 1.74 35.08
CA ILE A 14 -3.66 0.45 34.50
C ILE A 14 -3.73 0.64 32.96
N PRO A 15 -2.68 0.37 32.18
CA PRO A 15 -2.79 0.41 30.74
C PRO A 15 -3.72 -0.73 30.30
N LEU A 16 -4.86 -0.37 29.71
CA LEU A 16 -5.82 -1.33 29.14
C LEU A 16 -5.13 -2.11 28.00
N PRO A 17 -5.31 -3.42 27.91
CA PRO A 17 -4.73 -4.24 26.87
C PRO A 17 -5.26 -3.82 25.49
N VAL A 18 -4.39 -3.89 24.49
CA VAL A 18 -4.61 -3.48 23.08
C VAL A 18 -5.79 -4.20 22.40
N SER A 19 -6.32 -5.26 23.01
CA SER A 19 -7.46 -6.07 22.50
C SER A 19 -8.81 -5.35 22.49
N ASP A 20 -9.01 -4.36 23.37
CA ASP A 20 -10.31 -3.71 23.56
C ASP A 20 -10.67 -2.66 22.48
N ARG A 21 -9.72 -2.32 21.61
CA ARG A 21 -10.01 -1.39 20.50
C ARG A 21 -10.72 -2.05 19.31
N ARG A 22 -10.72 -3.38 19.20
CA ARG A 22 -11.29 -4.11 18.05
C ARG A 22 -12.81 -4.16 18.04
N GLU A 23 -13.44 -4.25 19.19
CA GLU A 23 -14.90 -4.33 19.26
C GLU A 23 -15.58 -3.03 18.81
N LYS A 24 -14.95 -1.87 19.00
CA LYS A 24 -15.53 -0.59 18.59
C LYS A 24 -15.57 -0.39 17.07
N TYR A 25 -14.69 -1.03 16.31
CA TYR A 25 -14.63 -0.86 14.85
C TYR A 25 -15.56 -1.82 14.08
N CYS A 26 -15.77 -3.04 14.58
CA CYS A 26 -16.70 -3.99 13.96
C CYS A 26 -18.18 -3.60 14.17
N VAL A 27 -18.53 -2.98 15.29
CA VAL A 27 -19.91 -2.57 15.59
C VAL A 27 -20.34 -1.38 14.75
N ALA A 28 -19.41 -0.48 14.35
CA ALA A 28 -19.74 0.71 13.56
C ALA A 28 -20.16 0.42 12.12
N ILE A 29 -19.77 -0.73 11.54
CA ILE A 29 -20.12 -1.10 10.16
C ILE A 29 -21.49 -1.80 10.11
N PHE A 30 -21.95 -2.44 11.19
CA PHE A 30 -23.18 -3.23 11.21
C PHE A 30 -24.34 -2.65 12.04
N SER A 31 -24.11 -1.62 12.85
CA SER A 31 -25.16 -0.96 13.65
C SER A 31 -25.69 0.30 12.97
N VAL A 32 -26.32 0.16 11.83
CA VAL A 32 -27.15 1.21 11.21
C VAL A 32 -28.59 1.11 11.72
N LYS A 33 -28.81 0.91 13.01
CA LYS A 33 -30.11 1.15 13.64
C LYS A 33 -29.90 1.55 15.10
N GLU A 34 -30.42 2.72 15.43
CA GLU A 34 -30.53 3.31 16.77
C GLU A 34 -29.24 3.96 17.32
N GLU A 35 -28.98 5.18 16.90
CA GLU A 35 -28.60 6.34 17.69
C GLU A 35 -28.27 7.54 16.79
N ALA A 36 -29.29 8.05 16.14
CA ALA A 36 -29.19 9.22 15.25
C ALA A 36 -29.20 10.55 16.02
N LEU A 37 -28.42 10.73 17.08
CA LEU A 37 -28.32 12.08 17.69
C LEU A 37 -27.00 12.44 18.40
N SER A 38 -25.88 11.74 18.18
CA SER A 38 -24.59 12.17 18.76
C SER A 38 -23.39 11.71 17.90
N LEU A 39 -23.52 11.76 16.59
CA LEU A 39 -22.41 11.50 15.68
C LEU A 39 -21.48 12.72 15.64
N LYS A 40 -20.50 12.76 16.54
CA LYS A 40 -19.24 13.42 16.18
C LYS A 40 -18.69 12.61 15.00
N PRO A 41 -18.46 13.21 13.85
CA PRO A 41 -18.00 12.48 12.68
C PRO A 41 -16.68 11.76 13.00
N ALA A 42 -16.59 10.48 12.65
CA ALA A 42 -15.45 9.59 12.95
C ALA A 42 -14.06 10.14 12.54
N TRP A 43 -14.02 11.15 11.67
CA TRP A 43 -12.81 11.84 11.23
C TRP A 43 -12.26 12.87 12.25
N THR A 44 -12.96 13.16 13.36
CA THR A 44 -12.47 14.10 14.40
C THR A 44 -11.68 13.43 15.52
N CYS A 45 -11.53 12.10 15.56
CA CYS A 45 -10.91 11.39 16.67
C CYS A 45 -9.44 10.96 16.48
N GLN A 46 -8.79 11.24 15.34
CA GLN A 46 -7.39 10.88 15.14
C GLN A 46 -6.50 12.10 14.83
N VAL A 47 -6.36 12.99 15.78
CA VAL A 47 -5.15 13.82 15.87
C VAL A 47 -4.15 13.03 16.71
N GLN A 48 -3.55 11.99 16.15
CA GLN A 48 -2.26 11.54 16.65
C GLN A 48 -1.27 12.64 16.27
N ASP A 49 -0.75 13.33 17.27
CA ASP A 49 0.38 14.26 17.11
C ASP A 49 1.61 13.42 16.74
N ILE A 50 1.74 13.15 15.43
CA ILE A 50 2.94 12.51 14.90
C ILE A 50 4.07 13.51 15.09
N ALA A 51 5.13 13.12 15.78
CA ALA A 51 6.27 13.96 16.01
C ALA A 51 6.81 14.54 14.69
N LEU A 52 7.14 15.82 14.65
CA LEU A 52 7.54 16.52 13.42
C LEU A 52 8.71 15.85 12.70
N ASN A 53 9.66 15.26 13.44
CA ASN A 53 10.77 14.50 12.87
C ASN A 53 10.30 13.27 12.10
N VAL A 54 9.35 12.50 12.63
CA VAL A 54 8.76 11.34 11.94
C VAL A 54 8.03 11.76 10.67
N PHE A 55 7.27 12.87 10.75
CA PHE A 55 6.56 13.44 9.62
C PHE A 55 7.52 13.83 8.48
N LEU A 56 8.62 14.55 8.80
CA LEU A 56 9.64 14.96 7.83
C LEU A 56 10.36 13.77 7.20
N VAL A 57 10.71 12.76 8.00
CA VAL A 57 11.36 11.54 7.50
C VAL A 57 10.43 10.82 6.52
N LEU A 58 9.15 10.60 6.88
CA LEU A 58 8.19 9.93 6.02
C LEU A 58 7.88 10.73 4.75
N PHE A 59 7.88 12.06 4.81
CA PHE A 59 7.77 12.91 3.62
C PHE A 59 8.94 12.71 2.66
N CYS A 60 10.19 12.71 3.14
CA CYS A 60 11.37 12.44 2.32
C CYS A 60 11.35 11.01 1.73
N VAL A 61 10.96 10.04 2.55
CA VAL A 61 10.76 8.64 2.11
C VAL A 61 9.72 8.58 0.98
N ALA A 62 8.63 9.35 1.08
CA ALA A 62 7.59 9.38 0.07
C ALA A 62 8.07 9.99 -1.27
N ILE A 63 8.93 11.01 -1.25
CA ILE A 63 9.55 11.54 -2.48
C ILE A 63 10.37 10.45 -3.17
N PHE A 64 11.23 9.77 -2.42
CA PHE A 64 12.05 8.68 -2.95
C PHE A 64 11.21 7.50 -3.44
N ALA A 65 10.21 7.12 -2.66
CA ALA A 65 9.27 6.07 -3.03
C ALA A 65 8.49 6.41 -4.31
N GLY A 66 8.04 7.65 -4.48
CA GLY A 66 7.38 8.13 -5.69
C GLY A 66 8.28 8.08 -6.92
N PHE A 67 9.55 8.45 -6.76
CA PHE A 67 10.56 8.32 -7.81
C PHE A 67 10.68 6.86 -8.26
N ILE A 68 10.93 5.93 -7.35
CA ILE A 68 11.05 4.50 -7.64
C ILE A 68 9.74 3.93 -8.19
N ASP A 69 8.60 4.27 -7.57
CA ASP A 69 7.28 3.78 -7.98
C ASP A 69 6.97 4.13 -9.43
N SER A 70 7.22 5.36 -9.84
CA SER A 70 6.93 5.80 -11.20
C SER A 70 7.74 5.08 -12.27
N ILE A 71 8.89 4.51 -11.90
CA ILE A 71 9.80 3.75 -12.77
C ILE A 71 9.48 2.25 -12.72
N ALA A 72 9.42 1.68 -11.52
CA ALA A 72 9.40 0.23 -11.30
C ALA A 72 8.11 -0.30 -10.65
N GLY A 73 7.25 0.58 -10.13
CA GLY A 73 5.98 0.17 -9.51
C GLY A 73 6.09 -0.36 -8.09
N GLY A 74 7.12 0.05 -7.35
CA GLY A 74 7.44 -0.48 -6.01
C GLY A 74 7.33 0.53 -4.87
N GLY A 75 6.58 1.64 -5.00
CA GLY A 75 6.49 2.69 -3.96
C GLY A 75 6.06 2.17 -2.60
N GLY A 76 5.03 1.32 -2.57
CA GLY A 76 4.54 0.68 -1.35
C GLY A 76 5.57 -0.23 -0.66
N LEU A 77 6.52 -0.80 -1.41
CA LEU A 77 7.63 -1.58 -0.84
C LEU A 77 8.56 -0.75 0.05
N ILE A 78 8.57 0.55 -0.12
CA ILE A 78 9.40 1.49 0.64
C ILE A 78 8.58 2.16 1.74
N THR A 79 7.39 2.66 1.40
CA THR A 79 6.58 3.48 2.31
C THR A 79 5.89 2.67 3.39
N ILE A 80 5.40 1.46 3.09
CA ILE A 80 4.71 0.62 4.08
C ILE A 80 5.66 0.22 5.22
N PRO A 81 6.84 -0.38 4.95
CA PRO A 81 7.79 -0.67 6.03
C PRO A 81 8.29 0.57 6.76
N ALA A 82 8.49 1.68 6.06
CA ALA A 82 8.89 2.92 6.72
C ALA A 82 7.86 3.38 7.76
N MET A 83 6.56 3.32 7.42
CA MET A 83 5.48 3.64 8.35
C MET A 83 5.39 2.62 9.50
N LEU A 84 5.53 1.31 9.22
CA LEU A 84 5.51 0.26 10.25
C LEU A 84 6.66 0.42 11.25
N ILE A 85 7.88 0.75 10.79
CA ILE A 85 9.05 1.00 11.64
C ILE A 85 8.84 2.23 12.53
N MET A 86 8.13 3.24 12.02
CA MET A 86 7.75 4.42 12.81
C MET A 86 6.58 4.14 13.78
N GLY A 87 6.15 2.88 13.91
CA GLY A 87 5.14 2.44 14.87
C GLY A 87 3.69 2.66 14.43
N ILE A 88 3.45 3.01 13.17
CA ILE A 88 2.08 3.16 12.65
C ILE A 88 1.42 1.77 12.56
N PRO A 89 0.19 1.60 13.06
CA PRO A 89 -0.51 0.32 12.99
C PRO A 89 -0.66 -0.19 11.55
N PRO A 90 -0.65 -1.51 11.31
CA PRO A 90 -0.69 -2.07 9.95
C PRO A 90 -1.88 -1.62 9.11
N LEU A 91 -3.08 -1.59 9.68
CA LEU A 91 -4.29 -1.19 8.95
C LEU A 91 -4.24 0.29 8.56
N ASP A 92 -3.82 1.18 9.50
CA ASP A 92 -3.64 2.61 9.24
C ASP A 92 -2.52 2.86 8.23
N THR A 93 -1.47 2.03 8.26
CA THR A 93 -0.39 2.04 7.29
C THR A 93 -0.90 1.72 5.88
N LEU A 94 -1.72 0.66 5.75
CA LEU A 94 -2.32 0.29 4.46
C LEU A 94 -3.22 1.39 3.92
N GLY A 95 -4.14 1.91 4.74
CA GLY A 95 -5.05 2.96 4.34
C GLY A 95 -4.35 4.27 3.97
N THR A 96 -3.35 4.69 4.77
CA THR A 96 -2.54 5.87 4.51
C THR A 96 -1.69 5.70 3.24
N ASN A 97 -1.15 4.48 3.02
CA ASN A 97 -0.43 4.17 1.79
C ASN A 97 -1.35 4.27 0.55
N LYS A 98 -2.61 3.84 0.64
CA LYS A 98 -3.56 3.98 -0.47
C LYS A 98 -3.82 5.45 -0.82
N LEU A 99 -3.96 6.32 0.18
CA LEU A 99 -4.13 7.75 -0.03
C LEU A 99 -2.90 8.35 -0.73
N GLN A 100 -1.70 8.16 -0.19
CA GLN A 100 -0.48 8.75 -0.78
C GLN A 100 -0.16 8.19 -2.17
N SER A 101 -0.38 6.88 -2.41
CA SER A 101 -0.08 6.22 -3.68
C SER A 101 -0.95 6.73 -4.84
N GLN A 102 -2.13 7.27 -4.56
CA GLN A 102 -2.94 7.94 -5.58
C GLN A 102 -2.23 9.15 -6.17
N PHE A 103 -1.60 9.98 -5.32
CA PHE A 103 -0.86 11.15 -5.80
C PHE A 103 0.31 10.75 -6.70
N GLY A 104 1.07 9.70 -6.33
CA GLY A 104 2.17 9.18 -7.13
C GLY A 104 1.69 8.58 -8.46
N SER A 105 0.68 7.72 -8.41
CA SER A 105 0.12 7.06 -9.58
C SER A 105 -0.53 8.06 -10.53
N ALA A 106 -1.29 9.04 -10.02
CA ALA A 106 -1.87 10.11 -10.82
C ALA A 106 -0.79 10.96 -11.49
N SER A 107 0.24 11.36 -10.72
CA SER A 107 1.37 12.14 -11.22
C SER A 107 2.09 11.42 -12.37
N ALA A 108 2.41 10.14 -12.19
CA ALA A 108 3.05 9.33 -13.22
C ALA A 108 2.13 9.11 -14.44
N THR A 109 0.84 8.80 -14.22
CA THR A 109 -0.15 8.64 -15.28
C THR A 109 -0.24 9.88 -16.15
N ILE A 110 -0.32 11.07 -15.53
CA ILE A 110 -0.35 12.36 -16.25
C ILE A 110 0.96 12.54 -17.05
N ALA A 111 2.11 12.23 -16.46
CA ALA A 111 3.40 12.39 -17.13
C ALA A 111 3.53 11.49 -18.37
N TYR A 112 3.14 10.22 -18.27
CA TYR A 112 3.18 9.26 -19.38
C TYR A 112 2.10 9.57 -20.44
N ALA A 113 0.89 9.94 -20.03
CA ALA A 113 -0.20 10.27 -20.95
C ALA A 113 0.10 11.53 -21.78
N ARG A 114 0.65 12.58 -21.15
CA ARG A 114 1.06 13.82 -21.87
C ARG A 114 2.13 13.58 -22.94
N ARG A 115 2.88 12.47 -22.85
CA ARG A 115 3.88 12.09 -23.85
C ARG A 115 3.41 10.98 -24.79
N GLY A 116 2.13 10.64 -24.77
CA GLY A 116 1.54 9.68 -25.69
C GLY A 116 1.88 8.20 -25.42
N HIS A 117 2.47 7.88 -24.23
CA HIS A 117 2.80 6.48 -23.90
C HIS A 117 1.58 5.68 -23.47
N VAL A 118 0.46 6.32 -23.13
CA VAL A 118 -0.80 5.66 -22.73
C VAL A 118 -2.01 6.46 -23.22
N ASN A 119 -2.99 5.76 -23.80
CA ASN A 119 -4.30 6.32 -24.12
C ASN A 119 -5.26 6.07 -22.95
N LEU A 120 -5.53 7.11 -22.17
CA LEU A 120 -6.35 7.03 -20.97
C LEU A 120 -7.76 6.50 -21.25
N ARG A 121 -8.38 6.93 -22.38
CA ARG A 121 -9.75 6.53 -22.74
C ARG A 121 -9.86 5.05 -23.06
N GLU A 122 -8.89 4.49 -23.77
CA GLU A 122 -8.88 3.07 -24.13
C GLU A 122 -8.57 2.17 -22.91
N GLN A 123 -7.80 2.67 -21.98
CA GLN A 123 -7.37 1.90 -20.81
C GLN A 123 -8.30 2.05 -19.59
N LEU A 124 -9.21 3.04 -19.61
CA LEU A 124 -10.13 3.33 -18.51
C LEU A 124 -10.96 2.10 -18.07
N PRO A 125 -11.52 1.26 -18.96
CA PRO A 125 -12.25 0.06 -18.54
C PRO A 125 -11.40 -0.90 -17.70
N MET A 126 -10.12 -1.11 -18.07
CA MET A 126 -9.20 -1.94 -17.28
C MET A 126 -8.89 -1.32 -15.92
N ALA A 127 -8.76 0.01 -15.86
CA ALA A 127 -8.53 0.74 -14.61
C ALA A 127 -9.75 0.63 -13.66
N ILE A 128 -10.96 0.64 -14.20
CA ILE A 128 -12.19 0.41 -13.42
C ILE A 128 -12.21 -1.01 -12.87
N MET A 129 -11.83 -2.02 -13.66
CA MET A 129 -11.74 -3.41 -13.19
C MET A 129 -10.66 -3.56 -12.11
N ALA A 130 -9.52 -2.86 -12.26
CA ALA A 130 -8.49 -2.79 -11.23
C ALA A 130 -9.01 -2.11 -9.94
N MET A 131 -9.82 -1.08 -10.07
CA MET A 131 -10.47 -0.38 -8.95
C MET A 131 -11.41 -1.33 -8.19
N ILE A 132 -12.29 -2.05 -8.88
CA ILE A 132 -13.19 -3.04 -8.28
C ILE A 132 -12.38 -4.13 -7.55
N GLY A 133 -11.31 -4.63 -8.19
CA GLY A 133 -10.39 -5.55 -7.53
C GLY A 133 -9.79 -4.97 -6.26
N GLY A 134 -9.28 -3.73 -6.30
CA GLY A 134 -8.71 -3.02 -5.16
C GLY A 134 -9.69 -2.80 -4.01
N GLU A 135 -10.94 -2.48 -4.33
CA GLU A 135 -12.03 -2.33 -3.37
C GLU A 135 -12.33 -3.65 -2.65
N LEU A 136 -12.53 -4.74 -3.42
CA LEU A 136 -12.77 -6.07 -2.87
C LEU A 136 -11.59 -6.56 -2.02
N GLY A 137 -10.35 -6.30 -2.44
CA GLY A 137 -9.16 -6.64 -1.69
C GLY A 137 -9.07 -5.88 -0.37
N ALA A 138 -9.29 -4.58 -0.37
CA ALA A 138 -9.28 -3.75 0.83
C ALA A 138 -10.40 -4.12 1.81
N PHE A 139 -11.58 -4.44 1.28
CA PHE A 139 -12.68 -4.97 2.09
C PHE A 139 -12.26 -6.29 2.77
N THR A 140 -11.63 -7.19 2.05
CA THR A 140 -11.10 -8.44 2.62
C THR A 140 -10.05 -8.16 3.70
N ALA A 141 -9.12 -7.21 3.47
CA ALA A 141 -8.09 -6.84 4.43
C ALA A 141 -8.66 -6.30 5.75
N ALA A 142 -9.80 -5.62 5.71
CA ALA A 142 -10.47 -5.09 6.90
C ALA A 142 -10.94 -6.19 7.87
N PHE A 143 -11.19 -7.39 7.38
CA PHE A 143 -11.58 -8.55 8.21
C PHE A 143 -10.39 -9.41 8.66
N VAL A 144 -9.20 -9.19 8.09
CA VAL A 144 -8.00 -9.95 8.45
C VAL A 144 -7.45 -9.42 9.79
N PRO A 145 -7.19 -10.30 10.79
CA PRO A 145 -6.59 -9.88 12.04
C PRO A 145 -5.26 -9.15 11.83
N SER A 146 -5.05 -8.03 12.53
CA SER A 146 -3.85 -7.20 12.39
C SER A 146 -2.56 -7.98 12.64
N ASP A 147 -2.60 -8.99 13.53
CA ASP A 147 -1.43 -9.82 13.84
C ASP A 147 -1.08 -10.74 12.66
N LEU A 148 -2.08 -11.26 11.96
CA LEU A 148 -1.88 -12.06 10.74
C LEU A 148 -1.30 -11.20 9.61
N LEU A 149 -1.81 -9.97 9.40
CA LEU A 149 -1.24 -9.02 8.43
C LEU A 149 0.21 -8.71 8.76
N ARG A 150 0.51 -8.40 10.03
CA ARG A 150 1.86 -8.11 10.50
C ARG A 150 2.81 -9.30 10.29
N THR A 151 2.31 -10.53 10.44
CA THR A 151 3.06 -11.77 10.24
C THR A 151 3.32 -12.06 8.75
N ILE A 152 2.29 -11.94 7.90
CA ILE A 152 2.38 -12.32 6.48
C ILE A 152 3.14 -11.28 5.65
N MET A 153 3.01 -9.98 5.97
CA MET A 153 3.60 -8.91 5.17
C MET A 153 5.11 -9.06 4.90
N PRO A 154 5.98 -9.35 5.88
CA PRO A 154 7.41 -9.53 5.63
C PRO A 154 7.71 -10.66 4.64
N PHE A 155 7.06 -11.83 4.79
CA PHE A 155 7.27 -12.97 3.89
C PHE A 155 6.82 -12.66 2.48
N LEU A 156 5.67 -11.99 2.34
CA LEU A 156 5.15 -11.57 1.05
C LEU A 156 6.11 -10.60 0.36
N LEU A 157 6.64 -9.62 1.09
CA LEU A 157 7.61 -8.66 0.57
C LEU A 157 8.90 -9.34 0.14
N ILE A 158 9.40 -10.33 0.92
CA ILE A 158 10.56 -11.12 0.56
C ILE A 158 10.29 -11.95 -0.71
N ALA A 159 9.15 -12.64 -0.78
CA ALA A 159 8.79 -13.44 -1.95
C ALA A 159 8.71 -12.59 -3.23
N ILE A 160 8.13 -11.39 -3.14
CA ILE A 160 8.05 -10.42 -4.23
C ILE A 160 9.47 -9.97 -4.62
N ALA A 161 10.30 -9.62 -3.64
CA ALA A 161 11.66 -9.17 -3.88
C ALA A 161 12.50 -10.26 -4.61
N LEU A 162 12.43 -11.49 -4.15
CA LEU A 162 13.10 -12.64 -4.78
C LEU A 162 12.59 -12.89 -6.20
N TYR A 163 11.27 -12.84 -6.41
CA TYR A 163 10.70 -13.00 -7.74
C TYR A 163 11.26 -11.99 -8.74
N PHE A 164 11.37 -10.71 -8.37
CA PHE A 164 11.93 -9.67 -9.24
C PHE A 164 13.44 -9.78 -9.39
N ALA A 165 14.17 -10.21 -8.37
CA ALA A 165 15.61 -10.41 -8.45
C ALA A 165 15.99 -11.51 -9.46
N PHE A 166 15.20 -12.60 -9.51
CA PHE A 166 15.52 -13.76 -10.35
C PHE A 166 14.92 -13.73 -11.75
N LYS A 167 14.02 -12.78 -12.07
CA LYS A 167 13.41 -12.75 -13.41
C LYS A 167 14.32 -12.12 -14.46
N PRO A 168 14.76 -12.90 -15.48
CA PRO A 168 15.63 -12.40 -16.54
C PRO A 168 14.84 -11.68 -17.65
N GLN A 169 15.51 -10.76 -18.32
CA GLN A 169 15.22 -10.17 -19.63
C GLN A 169 13.85 -9.51 -19.83
N LEU A 170 13.78 -8.26 -19.43
CA LEU A 170 12.73 -7.35 -19.82
C LEU A 170 13.33 -6.36 -20.84
N SER A 171 12.82 -6.35 -22.07
CA SER A 171 13.22 -5.49 -23.18
C SER A 171 12.21 -4.35 -23.38
N ASP A 172 12.64 -3.25 -24.04
CA ASP A 172 11.73 -2.18 -24.50
C ASP A 172 11.00 -2.55 -25.80
N ILE A 173 11.27 -3.70 -26.39
CA ILE A 173 10.67 -4.18 -27.63
C ILE A 173 9.37 -4.90 -27.29
N ASP A 174 8.28 -4.55 -27.98
CA ASP A 174 7.00 -5.25 -27.88
C ASP A 174 7.18 -6.70 -28.37
N SER A 175 6.62 -7.64 -27.65
CA SER A 175 6.62 -9.08 -27.96
C SER A 175 5.24 -9.55 -28.42
N HIS A 176 5.11 -10.83 -28.77
CA HIS A 176 3.81 -11.39 -29.16
C HIS A 176 2.79 -11.29 -28.03
N ARG A 177 1.62 -10.73 -28.33
CA ARG A 177 0.46 -10.67 -27.42
C ARG A 177 -0.09 -12.07 -27.20
N ARG A 178 -0.26 -12.46 -25.92
CA ARG A 178 -0.81 -13.79 -25.54
C ARG A 178 -2.32 -13.73 -25.25
N ILE A 179 -2.82 -12.61 -24.73
CA ILE A 179 -4.24 -12.43 -24.40
C ILE A 179 -4.76 -11.10 -24.95
N THR A 180 -6.05 -11.03 -25.20
CA THR A 180 -6.70 -9.79 -25.67
C THR A 180 -6.80 -8.75 -24.56
N PRO A 181 -6.92 -7.43 -24.87
CA PRO A 181 -7.13 -6.41 -23.86
C PRO A 181 -8.38 -6.67 -23.00
N PHE A 182 -9.44 -7.21 -23.59
CA PHE A 182 -10.66 -7.56 -22.89
C PHE A 182 -10.42 -8.65 -21.83
N VAL A 183 -9.76 -9.74 -22.20
CA VAL A 183 -9.40 -10.81 -21.26
C VAL A 183 -8.45 -10.28 -20.18
N PHE A 184 -7.45 -9.46 -20.54
CA PHE A 184 -6.58 -8.81 -19.56
C PHE A 184 -7.38 -7.99 -18.55
N GLY A 185 -8.32 -7.18 -19.03
CA GLY A 185 -9.18 -6.35 -18.19
C GLY A 185 -10.06 -7.14 -17.23
N LEU A 186 -10.58 -8.29 -17.65
CA LEU A 186 -11.44 -9.15 -16.82
C LEU A 186 -10.67 -10.08 -15.86
N THR A 187 -9.39 -10.32 -16.10
CA THR A 187 -8.61 -11.29 -15.30
C THR A 187 -7.44 -10.62 -14.57
N ALA A 188 -6.40 -10.23 -15.29
CA ALA A 188 -5.18 -9.70 -14.70
C ALA A 188 -5.41 -8.38 -13.95
N ALA A 189 -6.22 -7.48 -14.52
CA ALA A 189 -6.47 -6.18 -13.90
C ALA A 189 -7.14 -6.28 -12.53
N PRO A 190 -8.29 -6.98 -12.36
CA PRO A 190 -8.92 -7.11 -11.05
C PRO A 190 -8.16 -8.03 -10.11
N LEU A 191 -7.46 -9.07 -10.58
CA LEU A 191 -6.68 -9.97 -9.73
C LEU A 191 -5.50 -9.25 -9.07
N VAL A 192 -4.73 -8.48 -9.84
CA VAL A 192 -3.65 -7.66 -9.30
C VAL A 192 -4.22 -6.51 -8.46
N GLY A 193 -5.38 -5.96 -8.83
CA GLY A 193 -6.12 -4.97 -8.04
C GLY A 193 -6.51 -5.51 -6.67
N PHE A 194 -7.04 -6.71 -6.62
CA PHE A 194 -7.39 -7.40 -5.37
C PHE A 194 -6.15 -7.57 -4.46
N TYR A 195 -5.06 -8.08 -5.03
CA TYR A 195 -3.78 -8.14 -4.31
C TYR A 195 -3.35 -6.77 -3.78
N ASP A 196 -3.46 -5.73 -4.61
CA ASP A 196 -3.14 -4.35 -4.22
C ASP A 196 -4.04 -3.86 -3.08
N GLY A 197 -5.32 -4.21 -3.10
CA GLY A 197 -6.27 -3.90 -2.03
C GLY A 197 -5.91 -4.55 -0.70
N VAL A 198 -5.57 -5.85 -0.72
CA VAL A 198 -5.22 -6.62 0.49
C VAL A 198 -3.90 -6.16 1.09
N PHE A 199 -2.85 -6.03 0.28
CA PHE A 199 -1.47 -5.83 0.73
C PHE A 199 -0.85 -4.52 0.23
N GLY A 200 -0.97 -4.23 -1.05
CA GLY A 200 -0.43 -3.04 -1.71
C GLY A 200 1.00 -3.12 -2.22
N PRO A 201 1.99 -3.59 -1.44
CA PRO A 201 3.39 -3.53 -1.85
C PRO A 201 3.66 -4.28 -3.15
N GLY A 202 4.32 -3.62 -4.12
CA GLY A 202 4.72 -4.26 -5.39
C GLY A 202 3.62 -4.45 -6.43
N ALA A 203 2.37 -4.06 -6.18
CA ALA A 203 1.27 -4.21 -7.12
C ALA A 203 1.57 -3.59 -8.49
N GLY A 204 2.18 -2.41 -8.52
CA GLY A 204 2.61 -1.77 -9.76
C GLY A 204 3.58 -2.64 -10.56
N SER A 205 4.47 -3.35 -9.89
CA SER A 205 5.38 -4.27 -10.54
C SER A 205 4.68 -5.51 -11.09
N PHE A 206 3.64 -6.02 -10.41
CA PHE A 206 2.82 -7.12 -10.93
C PHE A 206 2.01 -6.70 -12.15
N TYR A 207 1.40 -5.50 -12.16
CA TYR A 207 0.77 -4.97 -13.36
C TYR A 207 1.76 -4.87 -14.53
N MET A 208 2.96 -4.33 -14.28
CA MET A 208 3.99 -4.21 -15.30
C MET A 208 4.36 -5.57 -15.88
N LEU A 209 4.56 -6.59 -15.03
CA LEU A 209 4.85 -7.94 -15.48
C LEU A 209 3.69 -8.57 -16.26
N ALA A 210 2.45 -8.34 -15.82
CA ALA A 210 1.28 -8.78 -16.55
C ALA A 210 1.22 -8.14 -17.94
N PHE A 211 1.49 -6.84 -18.06
CA PHE A 211 1.55 -6.17 -19.36
C PHE A 211 2.68 -6.71 -20.25
N VAL A 212 3.88 -6.93 -19.70
CA VAL A 212 4.99 -7.51 -20.47
C VAL A 212 4.69 -8.97 -20.82
N GLY A 213 4.27 -9.78 -19.85
CA GLY A 213 4.14 -11.22 -20.02
C GLY A 213 2.88 -11.66 -20.79
N LEU A 214 1.76 -10.95 -20.62
CA LEU A 214 0.47 -11.33 -21.19
C LEU A 214 0.06 -10.44 -22.37
N ALA A 215 0.24 -9.11 -22.24
CA ALA A 215 -0.11 -8.18 -23.30
C ALA A 215 1.03 -7.97 -24.32
N GLY A 216 2.25 -8.45 -24.01
CA GLY A 216 3.40 -8.37 -24.91
C GLY A 216 4.01 -6.97 -25.04
N PHE A 217 3.75 -6.07 -24.07
CA PHE A 217 4.28 -4.70 -24.12
C PHE A 217 5.77 -4.65 -23.76
N GLY A 218 6.53 -3.79 -24.45
CA GLY A 218 7.86 -3.42 -24.02
C GLY A 218 7.82 -2.70 -22.66
N MET A 219 8.97 -2.68 -21.98
CA MET A 219 9.10 -2.29 -20.57
C MET A 219 8.54 -0.89 -20.28
N LEU A 220 8.94 0.12 -21.08
CA LEU A 220 8.49 1.49 -20.90
C LEU A 220 6.98 1.63 -21.10
N LYS A 221 6.43 0.99 -22.14
CA LYS A 221 5.00 0.97 -22.44
C LYS A 221 4.22 0.27 -21.32
N ALA A 222 4.70 -0.89 -20.86
CA ALA A 222 4.12 -1.62 -19.73
C ALA A 222 4.11 -0.76 -18.47
N THR A 223 5.22 -0.06 -18.16
CA THR A 223 5.29 0.87 -17.03
C THR A 223 4.26 1.96 -17.14
N ALA A 224 4.12 2.60 -18.29
CA ALA A 224 3.14 3.68 -18.51
C ALA A 224 1.70 3.21 -18.30
N HIS A 225 1.34 2.05 -18.88
CA HIS A 225 0.00 1.46 -18.74
C HIS A 225 -0.30 1.01 -17.30
N THR A 226 0.70 0.55 -16.58
CA THR A 226 0.59 0.15 -15.16
C THR A 226 0.11 1.28 -14.28
N LYS A 227 0.52 2.54 -14.53
CA LYS A 227 0.22 3.65 -13.62
C LYS A 227 -1.26 3.99 -13.54
N LEU A 228 -2.00 3.87 -14.64
CA LEU A 228 -3.44 4.08 -14.63
C LEU A 228 -4.18 2.95 -13.88
N LEU A 229 -3.78 1.68 -14.06
CA LEU A 229 -4.37 0.57 -13.31
C LEU A 229 -4.06 0.68 -11.81
N ASN A 230 -2.82 1.05 -11.48
CA ASN A 230 -2.40 1.27 -10.10
C ASN A 230 -3.14 2.45 -9.45
N LEU A 231 -3.44 3.51 -10.22
CA LEU A 231 -4.31 4.60 -9.76
C LEU A 231 -5.71 4.08 -9.44
N GLY A 232 -6.28 3.25 -10.32
CA GLY A 232 -7.59 2.65 -10.12
C GLY A 232 -7.63 1.77 -8.86
N SER A 233 -6.74 0.79 -8.73
CA SER A 233 -6.71 -0.13 -7.58
C SER A 233 -6.45 0.60 -6.25
N ASN A 234 -5.55 1.61 -6.23
CA ASN A 234 -5.33 2.43 -5.04
C ASN A 234 -6.57 3.25 -4.68
N PHE A 235 -7.32 3.76 -5.68
CA PHE A 235 -8.57 4.49 -5.42
C PHE A 235 -9.63 3.57 -4.81
N GLY A 236 -9.84 2.37 -5.36
CA GLY A 236 -10.77 1.39 -4.79
C GLY A 236 -10.41 1.02 -3.34
N GLY A 237 -9.15 0.68 -3.10
CA GLY A 237 -8.68 0.39 -1.74
C GLY A 237 -8.80 1.57 -0.78
N PHE A 238 -8.49 2.78 -1.26
CA PHE A 238 -8.63 4.00 -0.46
C PHE A 238 -10.06 4.25 0.02
N VAL A 239 -11.06 4.06 -0.85
CA VAL A 239 -12.48 4.27 -0.49
C VAL A 239 -12.85 3.39 0.71
N VAL A 240 -12.46 2.12 0.70
CA VAL A 240 -12.76 1.17 1.79
C VAL A 240 -12.03 1.57 3.07
N PHE A 241 -10.72 1.80 3.03
CA PHE A 241 -9.96 2.17 4.22
C PHE A 241 -10.36 3.53 4.79
N ALA A 242 -10.73 4.49 3.94
CA ALA A 242 -11.23 5.79 4.38
C ALA A 242 -12.59 5.67 5.06
N ALA A 243 -13.51 4.87 4.50
CA ALA A 243 -14.80 4.56 5.14
C ALA A 243 -14.63 3.83 6.48
N GLY A 244 -13.63 2.95 6.58
CA GLY A 244 -13.26 2.25 7.81
C GLY A 244 -12.46 3.08 8.82
N GLY A 245 -12.16 4.36 8.54
CA GLY A 245 -11.40 5.23 9.44
C GLY A 245 -9.91 4.91 9.56
N ALA A 246 -9.38 4.04 8.70
CA ALA A 246 -7.98 3.57 8.72
C ALA A 246 -7.06 4.45 7.86
N VAL A 247 -7.24 5.77 7.84
CA VAL A 247 -6.42 6.70 7.07
C VAL A 247 -5.93 7.84 7.94
N LEU A 248 -4.63 8.00 8.06
CA LEU A 248 -3.97 9.15 8.70
C LEU A 248 -3.91 10.31 7.70
N TRP A 249 -4.98 11.12 7.64
CA TRP A 249 -5.18 12.13 6.59
C TRP A 249 -4.02 13.13 6.47
N LYS A 250 -3.59 13.73 7.58
CA LYS A 250 -2.49 14.72 7.58
C LYS A 250 -1.20 14.13 7.01
N LEU A 251 -0.85 12.92 7.48
CA LEU A 251 0.34 12.21 7.03
C LEU A 251 0.19 11.77 5.57
N GLY A 252 -0.94 11.16 5.21
CA GLY A 252 -1.19 10.64 3.88
C GLY A 252 -1.17 11.73 2.80
N ILE A 253 -1.71 12.91 3.07
CA ILE A 253 -1.67 14.06 2.14
C ILE A 253 -0.24 14.57 2.01
N ALA A 254 0.49 14.75 3.11
CA ALA A 254 1.87 15.22 3.04
C ALA A 254 2.77 14.24 2.29
N MET A 255 2.72 12.95 2.63
CA MET A 255 3.43 11.92 1.89
C MET A 255 2.97 11.84 0.43
N GLY A 256 1.69 12.07 0.16
CA GLY A 256 1.12 12.17 -1.18
C GLY A 256 1.76 13.28 -2.02
N ILE A 257 1.91 14.48 -1.46
CA ILE A 257 2.62 15.60 -2.11
C ILE A 257 4.06 15.20 -2.42
N GLY A 258 4.78 14.61 -1.46
CA GLY A 258 6.13 14.09 -1.67
C GLY A 258 6.18 13.07 -2.79
N GLN A 259 5.26 12.10 -2.78
CA GLN A 259 5.19 11.06 -3.79
C GLN A 259 4.82 11.60 -5.18
N PHE A 260 3.96 12.63 -5.25
CA PHE A 260 3.65 13.33 -6.50
C PHE A 260 4.90 13.95 -7.12
N VAL A 261 5.69 14.68 -6.34
CA VAL A 261 6.94 15.31 -6.79
C VAL A 261 7.93 14.24 -7.24
N GLY A 262 8.15 13.21 -6.42
CA GLY A 262 9.04 12.08 -6.75
C GLY A 262 8.63 11.39 -8.05
N ALA A 263 7.34 11.14 -8.24
CA ALA A 263 6.82 10.47 -9.43
C ALA A 263 6.94 11.31 -10.70
N GLN A 264 6.84 12.64 -10.63
CA GLN A 264 7.10 13.52 -11.78
C GLN A 264 8.56 13.44 -12.23
N ILE A 265 9.49 13.39 -11.29
CA ILE A 265 10.91 13.29 -11.60
C ILE A 265 11.22 11.89 -12.16
N GLY A 266 10.75 10.83 -11.49
CA GLY A 266 11.04 9.45 -11.86
C GLY A 266 10.44 9.05 -13.20
N SER A 267 9.20 9.46 -13.51
CA SER A 267 8.58 9.18 -14.81
C SER A 267 9.33 9.83 -15.97
N ARG A 268 9.81 11.09 -15.81
CA ARG A 268 10.64 11.75 -16.81
C ARG A 268 11.96 11.01 -17.02
N PHE A 269 12.56 10.54 -15.92
CA PHE A 269 13.79 9.79 -15.94
C PHE A 269 13.63 8.42 -16.61
N ALA A 270 12.52 7.71 -16.34
CA ALA A 270 12.15 6.45 -17.00
C ALA A 270 11.95 6.63 -18.51
N MET A 271 11.22 7.67 -18.91
CA MET A 271 10.99 7.95 -20.34
C MET A 271 12.28 8.30 -21.10
N LYS A 272 13.28 8.87 -20.43
CA LYS A 272 14.57 9.19 -21.05
C LYS A 272 15.48 7.96 -21.20
N ASN A 273 15.42 7.02 -20.27
CA ASN A 273 16.42 5.95 -20.14
C ASN A 273 15.85 4.53 -20.38
N GLY A 274 14.53 4.38 -20.39
CA GLY A 274 13.85 3.10 -20.69
C GLY A 274 14.24 1.95 -19.76
N ALA A 275 14.23 0.73 -20.28
CA ALA A 275 14.49 -0.51 -19.54
C ALA A 275 15.86 -0.55 -18.87
N LYS A 276 16.85 0.20 -19.36
CA LYS A 276 18.21 0.24 -18.79
C LYS A 276 18.23 0.65 -17.33
N ILE A 277 17.27 1.48 -16.92
CA ILE A 277 17.17 1.99 -15.55
C ILE A 277 16.01 1.36 -14.78
N ILE A 278 14.91 1.07 -15.45
CA ILE A 278 13.73 0.48 -14.81
C ILE A 278 14.12 -0.85 -14.13
N ARG A 279 14.85 -1.72 -14.84
CA ARG A 279 15.24 -3.04 -14.34
C ARG A 279 16.17 -3.00 -13.12
N PRO A 280 17.34 -2.33 -13.13
CA PRO A 280 18.25 -2.34 -11.98
C PRO A 280 17.62 -1.66 -10.74
N LEU A 281 16.85 -0.59 -10.92
CA LEU A 281 16.16 0.06 -9.80
C LEU A 281 15.11 -0.85 -9.19
N LEU A 282 14.38 -1.61 -10.00
CA LEU A 282 13.40 -2.58 -9.50
C LEU A 282 14.08 -3.68 -8.68
N VAL A 283 15.15 -4.27 -9.21
CA VAL A 283 15.91 -5.31 -8.50
C VAL A 283 16.54 -4.76 -7.23
N LEU A 284 17.17 -3.58 -7.29
CA LEU A 284 17.83 -2.97 -6.15
C LEU A 284 16.83 -2.63 -5.03
N SER A 285 15.68 -2.04 -5.36
CA SER A 285 14.65 -1.72 -4.37
C SER A 285 14.10 -2.97 -3.70
N CYS A 286 13.88 -4.04 -4.48
CA CYS A 286 13.40 -5.32 -3.95
C CYS A 286 14.46 -5.99 -3.06
N LEU A 287 15.73 -6.02 -3.45
CA LEU A 287 16.81 -6.59 -2.65
C LEU A 287 17.04 -5.81 -1.36
N ALA A 288 17.09 -4.47 -1.43
CA ALA A 288 17.27 -3.63 -0.25
C ALA A 288 16.13 -3.84 0.77
N MET A 289 14.91 -4.05 0.27
CA MET A 289 13.76 -4.33 1.12
C MET A 289 13.82 -5.74 1.71
N ALA A 290 14.16 -6.75 0.90
CA ALA A 290 14.30 -8.12 1.36
C ALA A 290 15.37 -8.24 2.46
N THR A 291 16.53 -7.60 2.28
CA THR A 291 17.61 -7.61 3.27
C THR A 291 17.20 -6.93 4.57
N LYS A 292 16.48 -5.82 4.49
CA LYS A 292 15.97 -5.12 5.68
C LYS A 292 14.97 -5.97 6.45
N LEU A 293 14.00 -6.57 5.76
CA LEU A 293 12.98 -7.42 6.39
C LEU A 293 13.57 -8.68 7.01
N LEU A 294 14.61 -9.26 6.38
CA LEU A 294 15.34 -10.40 6.97
C LEU A 294 16.10 -9.97 8.22
N ALA A 295 16.71 -8.78 8.24
CA ALA A 295 17.39 -8.25 9.42
C ALA A 295 16.40 -7.96 10.57
N ASP A 296 15.25 -7.39 10.27
CA ASP A 296 14.19 -7.13 11.25
C ASP A 296 13.54 -8.45 11.75
N ALA A 297 13.37 -9.43 10.87
CA ALA A 297 12.85 -10.75 11.21
C ALA A 297 13.77 -11.52 12.19
N SER A 298 15.08 -11.39 12.07
CA SER A 298 16.03 -12.05 12.97
C SER A 298 15.93 -11.55 14.43
N SER A 299 15.41 -10.35 14.64
CA SER A 299 15.22 -9.75 15.98
C SER A 299 13.84 -9.99 16.59
N ALA A 300 12.80 -10.26 15.75
CA ALA A 300 11.41 -10.32 16.19
C ALA A 300 10.79 -11.74 16.12
N TRP A 301 11.46 -12.72 15.51
CA TRP A 301 10.82 -13.96 15.09
C TRP A 301 11.59 -15.21 15.59
N SER A 302 11.26 -15.63 16.79
CA SER A 302 11.50 -17.03 17.14
C SER A 302 10.43 -17.88 16.44
N ILE A 303 10.82 -19.03 15.89
CA ILE A 303 9.90 -20.02 15.27
C ILE A 303 8.75 -20.37 16.24
N ALA A 304 9.00 -20.29 17.54
CA ALA A 304 8.02 -20.49 18.61
C ALA A 304 6.87 -19.48 18.56
N THR A 305 7.15 -18.19 18.31
CA THR A 305 6.11 -17.14 18.26
C THR A 305 5.20 -17.31 17.05
N ILE A 306 5.75 -17.76 15.90
CA ILE A 306 4.98 -18.07 14.70
C ILE A 306 4.05 -19.24 14.94
N TRP A 307 4.55 -20.30 15.59
CA TRP A 307 3.78 -21.50 15.89
C TRP A 307 2.60 -21.19 16.82
N GLU A 308 2.82 -20.41 17.88
CA GLU A 308 1.78 -20.01 18.83
C GLU A 308 0.72 -19.08 18.20
N THR A 309 1.11 -18.27 17.21
CA THR A 309 0.16 -17.37 16.51
C THR A 309 -0.72 -18.11 15.49
N ILE A 310 -0.18 -19.16 14.84
CA ILE A 310 -0.91 -19.95 13.84
C ILE A 310 -1.75 -21.05 14.49
N PHE A 311 -1.29 -21.60 15.60
CA PHE A 311 -1.94 -22.66 16.35
C PHE A 311 -2.15 -22.26 17.82
N PRO A 312 -3.07 -21.32 18.12
CA PRO A 312 -3.41 -21.00 19.50
C PRO A 312 -4.00 -22.25 20.17
N LYS A 313 -3.47 -22.59 21.36
CA LYS A 313 -3.96 -23.69 22.18
C LYS A 313 -5.38 -23.45 22.67
#